data_1d19750f063402b6cce41ed64f8a8765
#
_entry.id   1d19750f063402b6cce41ed64f8a8765
#
_cell.length_a   1.000
_cell.length_b   1.000
_cell.length_c   1.000
_cell.angle_alpha   90.00
_cell.angle_beta   90.00
_cell.angle_gamma   90.00
#
_symmetry.space_group_name_H-M   'P 1'
#
loop_
_entity.id
_entity.type
_entity.pdbx_description
1 polymer ?
#
loop_
_entity_poly.entity_id
_entity_poly.type
_entity_poly.pdbx_seq_one_letter_code
_entity_poly.pdbx_strand_id
1 'polypeptide(L)'
;MDIWTQLGRFSEFETQRLLMRSFAFKDHKDFYEIVRDAQNLAFIFPCQANLAESDFLLVHYFMKNPLGIWALENKQDHKMIGAIRFDKLDIIAKRAEIGYFLH
;
A
#
# COMPACT_ATOMS: atom_id res chain seq x y z
N MET A 1 -0.29 -3.51 24.78
CA MET A 1 -0.35 -4.27 23.51
C MET A 1 0.70 -3.69 22.58
N ASP A 2 1.48 -4.55 21.96
CA ASP A 2 2.57 -4.11 21.09
C ASP A 2 2.04 -3.56 19.75
N ILE A 3 2.89 -2.84 19.04
CA ILE A 3 2.51 -2.19 17.78
C ILE A 3 2.09 -3.20 16.70
N TRP A 4 2.77 -4.35 16.65
CA TRP A 4 2.47 -5.34 15.62
C TRP A 4 1.08 -5.95 15.81
N THR A 5 0.68 -6.22 17.06
CA THR A 5 -0.67 -6.69 17.36
C THR A 5 -1.71 -5.65 16.98
N GLN A 6 -1.44 -4.37 17.22
CA GLN A 6 -2.34 -3.30 16.81
C GLN A 6 -2.46 -3.22 15.28
N LEU A 7 -1.35 -3.32 14.57
CA LEU A 7 -1.38 -3.33 13.11
C LEU A 7 -2.16 -4.52 12.57
N GLY A 8 -2.04 -5.68 13.23
CA GLY A 8 -2.82 -6.86 12.86
C GLY A 8 -4.32 -6.66 13.07
N ARG A 9 -4.71 -6.02 14.16
CA ARG A 9 -6.13 -5.74 14.44
C ARG A 9 -6.75 -4.80 13.43
N PHE A 10 -5.98 -3.85 12.91
CA PHE A 10 -6.43 -2.86 11.95
C PHE A 10 -5.91 -3.14 10.54
N SER A 11 -5.60 -4.40 10.22
CA SER A 11 -5.14 -4.78 8.90
C SER A 11 -6.21 -4.62 7.82
N GLU A 12 -7.49 -4.61 8.23
CA GLU A 12 -8.60 -4.30 7.33
C GLU A 12 -9.61 -3.44 8.09
N PHE A 13 -9.96 -2.32 7.51
CA PHE A 13 -11.00 -1.44 8.03
C PHE A 13 -11.54 -0.58 6.89
N GLU A 14 -12.62 0.11 7.14
CA GLU A 14 -13.22 0.91 6.08
C GLU A 14 -13.62 2.29 6.56
N THR A 15 -13.64 3.21 5.60
CA THR A 15 -14.23 4.53 5.75
C THR A 15 -15.50 4.57 4.92
N GLN A 16 -16.12 5.73 4.83
CA GLN A 16 -17.35 5.88 4.04
C GLN A 16 -17.14 5.51 2.57
N ARG A 17 -15.99 5.83 1.99
CA ARG A 17 -15.72 5.66 0.55
C ARG A 17 -14.68 4.62 0.23
N LEU A 18 -13.86 4.23 1.19
CA LEU A 18 -12.69 3.40 0.97
C LEU A 18 -12.71 2.16 1.84
N LEU A 19 -12.30 1.05 1.25
CA LEU A 19 -11.91 -0.14 1.99
C LEU A 19 -10.39 -0.15 2.09
N MET A 20 -9.88 -0.19 3.32
CA MET A 20 -8.45 -0.27 3.62
C MET A 20 -8.15 -1.74 3.91
N ARG A 21 -7.34 -2.36 3.10
CA ARG A 21 -7.07 -3.81 3.19
C ARG A 21 -5.64 -4.13 2.77
N SER A 22 -5.21 -5.37 2.99
CA SER A 22 -3.94 -5.82 2.46
C SER A 22 -3.97 -5.86 0.94
N PHE A 23 -2.82 -5.65 0.31
CA PHE A 23 -2.67 -5.84 -1.13
C PHE A 23 -2.87 -7.30 -1.48
N ALA A 24 -3.44 -7.54 -2.65
CA ALA A 24 -3.58 -8.85 -3.25
C ALA A 24 -3.06 -8.83 -4.68
N PHE A 25 -2.70 -9.99 -5.22
CA PHE A 25 -2.19 -10.03 -6.59
C PHE A 25 -3.20 -9.55 -7.63
N LYS A 26 -4.49 -9.68 -7.32
CA LYS A 26 -5.56 -9.13 -8.18
C LYS A 26 -5.43 -7.63 -8.42
N ASP A 27 -4.69 -6.92 -7.57
CA ASP A 27 -4.47 -5.48 -7.68
C ASP A 27 -3.39 -5.12 -8.71
N HIS A 28 -2.73 -6.09 -9.33
CA HIS A 28 -1.50 -5.84 -10.09
C HIS A 28 -1.69 -4.89 -11.28
N LYS A 29 -2.83 -4.94 -11.94
CA LYS A 29 -3.10 -4.03 -13.05
C LYS A 29 -3.34 -2.60 -12.58
N ASP A 30 -4.13 -2.43 -11.52
CA ASP A 30 -4.38 -1.12 -10.93
C ASP A 30 -3.09 -0.54 -10.36
N PHE A 31 -2.29 -1.39 -9.73
CA PHE A 31 -0.99 -0.99 -9.20
C PHE A 31 -0.04 -0.52 -10.30
N TYR A 32 0.02 -1.24 -11.41
CA TYR A 32 0.86 -0.85 -12.54
C TYR A 32 0.45 0.51 -13.11
N GLU A 33 -0.84 0.77 -13.25
CA GLU A 33 -1.33 2.05 -13.73
C GLU A 33 -0.81 3.22 -12.89
N ILE A 34 -0.66 3.00 -11.59
CA ILE A 34 -0.16 4.04 -10.68
C ILE A 34 1.36 4.16 -10.77
N VAL A 35 2.08 3.04 -10.64
CA VAL A 35 3.54 3.10 -10.49
C VAL A 35 4.30 3.33 -11.79
N ARG A 36 3.64 3.20 -12.92
CA ARG A 36 4.25 3.57 -14.21
C ARG A 36 4.32 5.08 -14.43
N ASP A 37 3.60 5.85 -13.63
CA ASP A 37 3.53 7.31 -13.74
C ASP A 37 4.19 7.93 -12.51
N ALA A 38 5.37 8.53 -12.70
CA ALA A 38 6.12 9.15 -11.61
C ALA A 38 5.35 10.26 -10.90
N GLN A 39 4.40 10.90 -11.57
CA GLN A 39 3.63 11.97 -10.96
C GLN A 39 2.67 11.49 -9.89
N ASN A 40 2.32 10.22 -9.91
CA ASN A 40 1.43 9.62 -8.90
C ASN A 40 2.16 9.20 -7.63
N LEU A 41 3.49 9.23 -7.63
CA LEU A 41 4.29 8.72 -6.51
C LEU A 41 4.63 9.84 -5.55
N ALA A 42 4.17 9.72 -4.31
CA ALA A 42 4.44 10.70 -3.25
C ALA A 42 5.77 10.45 -2.56
N PHE A 43 6.35 9.27 -2.70
CA PHE A 43 7.66 8.91 -2.19
C PHE A 43 8.46 8.22 -3.30
N ILE A 44 9.76 8.18 -3.08
CA ILE A 44 10.69 7.88 -4.16
C ILE A 44 10.86 6.38 -4.34
N PHE A 45 10.20 5.81 -5.35
CA PHE A 45 10.74 4.67 -6.04
C PHE A 45 10.66 4.88 -7.56
N PRO A 46 11.48 4.14 -8.32
CA PRO A 46 11.52 4.34 -9.76
C PRO A 46 10.16 4.02 -10.41
N CYS A 47 9.83 4.75 -11.44
CA CYS A 47 8.73 4.37 -12.31
C CYS A 47 8.96 2.97 -12.85
N GLN A 48 7.90 2.16 -12.85
CA GLN A 48 8.00 0.79 -13.36
C GLN A 48 7.72 0.79 -14.86
N ALA A 49 8.67 0.24 -15.63
CA ALA A 49 8.62 0.32 -17.08
C ALA A 49 7.66 -0.69 -17.72
N ASN A 50 7.35 -1.79 -17.01
CA ASN A 50 6.48 -2.83 -17.52
C ASN A 50 5.77 -3.56 -16.40
N LEU A 51 4.78 -4.37 -16.78
CA LEU A 51 3.95 -5.08 -15.79
C LEU A 51 4.77 -6.07 -14.96
N ALA A 52 5.76 -6.74 -15.55
CA ALA A 52 6.58 -7.69 -14.79
C ALA A 52 7.38 -7.03 -13.67
N GLU A 53 7.96 -5.85 -13.92
CA GLU A 53 8.65 -5.08 -12.90
C GLU A 53 7.67 -4.59 -11.82
N SER A 54 6.50 -4.16 -12.23
CA SER A 54 5.44 -3.72 -11.33
C SER A 54 4.97 -4.88 -10.44
N ASP A 55 4.79 -6.07 -11.01
CA ASP A 55 4.40 -7.25 -10.24
C ASP A 55 5.46 -7.62 -9.19
N PHE A 56 6.73 -7.51 -9.55
CA PHE A 56 7.83 -7.74 -8.61
C PHE A 56 7.74 -6.75 -7.44
N LEU A 57 7.56 -5.47 -7.73
CA LEU A 57 7.43 -4.43 -6.71
C LEU A 57 6.22 -4.69 -5.81
N LEU A 58 5.08 -5.01 -6.40
CA LEU A 58 3.86 -5.31 -5.67
C LEU A 58 4.07 -6.45 -4.67
N VAL A 59 4.63 -7.56 -5.12
CA VAL A 59 4.79 -8.74 -4.27
C VAL A 59 5.84 -8.50 -3.18
N HIS A 60 7.01 -8.00 -3.56
CA HIS A 60 8.14 -7.91 -2.63
C HIS A 60 8.05 -6.76 -1.64
N TYR A 61 7.39 -5.66 -2.00
CA TYR A 61 7.34 -4.47 -1.16
C TYR A 61 5.98 -4.18 -0.56
N PHE A 62 4.91 -4.80 -1.06
CA PHE A 62 3.55 -4.51 -0.59
C PHE A 62 2.79 -5.74 -0.12
N MET A 63 3.08 -6.93 -0.64
CA MET A 63 2.36 -8.15 -0.24
C MET A 63 3.14 -9.02 0.75
N LYS A 64 4.45 -9.08 0.62
CA LYS A 64 5.29 -10.05 1.34
C LYS A 64 5.25 -9.87 2.87
N ASN A 65 5.22 -8.62 3.32
CA ASN A 65 5.13 -8.28 4.75
C ASN A 65 3.98 -7.29 4.93
N PRO A 66 2.74 -7.77 5.04
CA PRO A 66 1.56 -6.93 4.85
C PRO A 66 1.18 -6.03 6.03
N LEU A 67 1.66 -6.29 7.25
CA LEU A 67 1.27 -5.46 8.39
C LEU A 67 1.84 -4.05 8.27
N GLY A 68 0.98 -3.06 8.46
CA GLY A 68 1.37 -1.66 8.33
C GLY A 68 1.29 -1.14 6.90
N ILE A 69 0.73 -1.91 5.99
CA ILE A 69 0.55 -1.53 4.58
C ILE A 69 -0.91 -1.77 4.19
N TRP A 70 -1.55 -0.75 3.63
CA TRP A 70 -2.94 -0.83 3.22
C TRP A 70 -3.09 -0.43 1.76
N ALA A 71 -3.79 -1.27 1.00
CA ALA A 71 -4.35 -0.89 -0.29
C ALA A 71 -5.63 -0.10 -0.06
N LEU A 72 -5.82 0.95 -0.82
CA LEU A 72 -7.02 1.78 -0.77
C LEU A 72 -7.94 1.36 -1.92
N GLU A 73 -9.01 0.67 -1.60
CA GLU A 73 -10.01 0.26 -2.59
C GLU A 73 -11.19 1.22 -2.58
N ASN A 74 -11.53 1.74 -3.73
CA ASN A 74 -12.73 2.55 -3.90
C ASN A 74 -13.95 1.64 -3.82
N LYS A 75 -14.84 1.86 -2.86
CA LYS A 75 -16.04 1.03 -2.66
C LYS A 75 -17.01 1.06 -3.83
N GLN A 76 -17.01 2.15 -4.60
CA GLN A 76 -17.98 2.31 -5.68
C GLN A 76 -17.68 1.41 -6.87
N ASP A 77 -16.42 1.30 -7.28
CA ASP A 77 -16.02 0.54 -8.46
C ASP A 77 -15.04 -0.60 -8.17
N HIS A 78 -14.68 -0.78 -6.89
CA HIS A 78 -13.76 -1.81 -6.43
C HIS A 78 -12.35 -1.72 -7.00
N LYS A 79 -11.97 -0.55 -7.55
CA LYS A 79 -10.59 -0.34 -8.01
C LYS A 79 -9.68 -0.01 -6.84
N MET A 80 -8.45 -0.53 -6.89
CA MET A 80 -7.41 -0.11 -5.97
C MET A 80 -6.83 1.20 -6.50
N ILE A 81 -6.96 2.27 -5.72
CA ILE A 81 -6.61 3.63 -6.16
C ILE A 81 -5.40 4.22 -5.46
N GLY A 82 -4.81 3.49 -4.54
CA GLY A 82 -3.65 4.01 -3.83
C GLY A 82 -3.22 3.10 -2.70
N ALA A 83 -2.28 3.58 -1.92
CA ALA A 83 -1.73 2.87 -0.78
C ALA A 83 -1.29 3.81 0.32
N ILE A 84 -1.31 3.30 1.54
CA ILE A 84 -0.67 3.91 2.70
C ILE A 84 0.24 2.84 3.31
N ARG A 85 1.44 3.22 3.70
CA ARG A 85 2.33 2.32 4.42
C ARG A 85 3.09 3.05 5.51
N PHE A 86 3.33 2.35 6.61
CA PHE A 86 4.26 2.80 7.63
C PHE A 86 5.65 2.30 7.27
N ASP A 87 6.55 3.24 7.01
CA ASP A 87 7.95 2.96 6.78
C ASP A 87 8.73 3.23 8.07
N LYS A 88 9.86 2.55 8.24
CA LYS A 88 10.80 2.83 9.31
C LYS A 88 10.14 2.89 10.69
N LEU A 89 9.35 1.85 11.03
CA LEU A 89 8.78 1.73 12.36
C LEU A 89 9.90 1.62 13.40
N ASP A 90 9.94 2.57 14.33
CA ASP A 90 10.82 2.52 15.49
C ASP A 90 9.96 2.36 16.74
N ILE A 91 9.88 1.14 17.25
CA ILE A 91 9.03 0.81 18.38
C ILE A 91 9.51 1.50 19.65
N ILE A 92 10.82 1.60 19.84
CA ILE A 92 11.40 2.20 21.03
C ILE A 92 11.14 3.69 21.09
N ALA A 93 11.36 4.39 19.98
CA ALA A 93 11.11 5.82 19.87
C ALA A 93 9.64 6.17 19.64
N LYS A 94 8.79 5.16 19.43
CA LYS A 94 7.37 5.34 19.07
C LYS A 94 7.17 6.22 17.85
N ARG A 95 8.00 6.01 16.83
CA ARG A 95 7.99 6.76 15.57
C ARG A 95 7.68 5.87 14.40
N ALA A 96 7.00 6.45 13.41
CA ALA A 96 6.81 5.83 12.12
C ALA A 96 6.86 6.90 11.05
N GLU A 97 7.44 6.59 9.91
CA GLU A 97 7.28 7.40 8.71
C GLU A 97 6.11 6.84 7.91
N ILE A 98 5.29 7.72 7.37
CA ILE A 98 4.13 7.35 6.58
C ILE A 98 4.40 7.71 5.12
N GLY A 99 4.36 6.71 4.25
CA GLY A 99 4.39 6.91 2.82
C GLY A 99 3.01 6.62 2.24
N TYR A 100 2.65 7.33 1.18
CA TYR A 100 1.40 7.07 0.49
C TYR A 100 1.49 7.47 -0.98
N PHE A 101 0.62 6.86 -1.78
CA PHE A 101 0.39 7.32 -3.14
C PHE A 101 -1.09 7.16 -3.50
N LEU A 102 -1.55 7.97 -4.44
CA LEU A 102 -2.91 7.93 -4.97
C LEU A 102 -2.87 8.04 -6.49
N HIS A 103 -3.83 7.41 -7.10
CA HIS A 103 -4.05 7.54 -8.54
C HIS A 103 -4.73 8.85 -8.88
#